data_0f8e85e7327d4c06118cbcc6c5a8e0c4
#
_entry.id   0f8e85e7327d4c06118cbcc6c5a8e0c4
#
_cell.length_a   1.000
_cell.length_b   1.000
_cell.length_c   1.000
_cell.angle_alpha   90.00
_cell.angle_beta   90.00
_cell.angle_gamma   90.00
#
_symmetry.space_group_name_H-M   'P 1'
#
loop_
_entity.id
_entity.type
_entity.pdbx_description
1 polymer ?
#
loop_
_entity_poly.entity_id
_entity_poly.type
_entity_poly.pdbx_seq_one_letter_code
_entity_poly.pdbx_strand_id
1 'polypeptide(L)'
;EWQYAWSPWVEARLVDLSIDGADWNSLLSHRINERKSELENSPLTDYQQFFMQLVLMGSLDIASDIWEMLNSAIDVTTDCDQLTELLFLLIRLRHVESDLFDNHVERLEILVAHAWQQLMFSLPTISKSELSDGLKVLLLVQELTQEFDEYFKDTWKSLWIDRLQWLVAHGELSAGLLYACQSLLVDLEYLHASDVLKSIERLFDYDEESAYSALFSVIKISPHWLRIKEGASLITMLNLQLRNWGDERFFESLPELRFLFSQLDPKMIESISSDVCRLNSWDMGLEVFDAEISEAQIIKAQKLQGEIVEHLLQRGLGHWINS
;
A
#
# COMPACT_ATOMS: atom_id res chain seq x y z
N GLU A 1 -15.95 -30.17 8.40
CA GLU A 1 -16.05 -30.74 9.78
C GLU A 1 -14.69 -30.66 10.44
N TRP A 2 -14.58 -29.88 11.53
CA TRP A 2 -13.37 -29.83 12.34
C TRP A 2 -13.45 -30.94 13.38
N GLN A 3 -12.51 -31.90 13.31
CA GLN A 3 -12.39 -32.89 14.39
C GLN A 3 -11.48 -32.33 15.47
N TYR A 4 -12.05 -32.03 16.63
CA TYR A 4 -11.30 -31.68 17.83
C TYR A 4 -10.82 -32.95 18.53
N ALA A 5 -9.51 -33.14 18.60
CA ALA A 5 -8.92 -34.19 19.42
C ALA A 5 -8.55 -33.61 20.79
N TRP A 6 -9.17 -34.12 21.85
CA TRP A 6 -8.77 -33.84 23.22
C TRP A 6 -7.36 -34.44 23.44
N SER A 7 -6.46 -33.61 23.89
CA SER A 7 -5.11 -34.05 24.28
C SER A 7 -4.89 -33.81 25.76
N PRO A 8 -3.99 -34.58 26.43
CA PRO A 8 -3.67 -34.37 27.84
C PRO A 8 -3.23 -32.93 28.15
N TRP A 9 -2.66 -32.24 27.17
CA TRP A 9 -2.26 -30.81 27.27
C TRP A 9 -3.47 -29.90 27.35
N VAL A 10 -4.54 -30.19 26.60
CA VAL A 10 -5.79 -29.41 26.66
C VAL A 10 -6.45 -29.62 28.01
N GLU A 11 -6.49 -30.84 28.50
CA GLU A 11 -7.06 -31.17 29.82
C GLU A 11 -6.28 -30.48 30.95
N ALA A 12 -4.94 -30.59 30.95
CA ALA A 12 -4.08 -29.92 31.93
C ALA A 12 -4.31 -28.39 31.89
N ARG A 13 -4.41 -27.81 30.69
CA ARG A 13 -4.65 -26.37 30.55
C ARG A 13 -6.01 -25.94 31.04
N LEU A 14 -7.04 -26.76 30.85
CA LEU A 14 -8.39 -26.49 31.38
C LEU A 14 -8.42 -26.57 32.91
N VAL A 15 -7.67 -27.48 33.51
CA VAL A 15 -7.53 -27.56 34.96
C VAL A 15 -6.84 -26.29 35.50
N ASP A 16 -5.75 -25.86 34.87
CA ASP A 16 -5.07 -24.59 35.22
C ASP A 16 -6.04 -23.42 35.14
N LEU A 17 -6.78 -23.33 34.03
CA LEU A 17 -7.74 -22.26 33.81
C LEU A 17 -8.96 -22.29 34.77
N SER A 18 -9.29 -23.45 35.36
CA SER A 18 -10.39 -23.57 36.35
C SER A 18 -10.16 -22.78 37.63
N ILE A 19 -8.92 -22.35 37.86
CA ILE A 19 -8.55 -21.47 38.98
C ILE A 19 -9.10 -20.06 38.74
N ASP A 20 -9.18 -19.63 37.49
CA ASP A 20 -9.58 -18.28 37.08
C ASP A 20 -11.10 -18.12 36.94
N GLY A 21 -11.86 -19.22 36.86
CA GLY A 21 -13.32 -19.20 36.78
C GLY A 21 -13.99 -20.58 36.97
N ALA A 22 -15.12 -20.58 37.64
CA ALA A 22 -15.91 -21.80 37.91
C ALA A 22 -16.71 -22.29 36.70
N ASP A 23 -16.97 -21.40 35.75
CA ASP A 23 -17.67 -21.67 34.48
C ASP A 23 -16.98 -20.92 33.34
N TRP A 24 -17.34 -21.26 32.09
CA TRP A 24 -16.75 -20.71 30.91
C TRP A 24 -16.87 -19.19 30.82
N ASN A 25 -18.01 -18.62 31.17
CA ASN A 25 -18.25 -17.19 31.08
C ASN A 25 -17.42 -16.42 32.09
N SER A 26 -17.30 -16.92 33.32
CA SER A 26 -16.47 -16.33 34.37
C SER A 26 -15.01 -16.36 34.00
N LEU A 27 -14.51 -17.48 33.47
CA LEU A 27 -13.17 -17.65 32.96
C LEU A 27 -12.87 -16.65 31.84
N LEU A 28 -13.77 -16.60 30.84
CA LEU A 28 -13.63 -15.73 29.68
C LEU A 28 -13.63 -14.25 30.10
N SER A 29 -14.54 -13.85 30.99
CA SER A 29 -14.59 -12.49 31.55
C SER A 29 -13.30 -12.13 32.29
N HIS A 30 -12.75 -13.06 33.06
CA HIS A 30 -11.48 -12.84 33.75
C HIS A 30 -10.34 -12.61 32.76
N ARG A 31 -10.19 -13.47 31.76
CA ARG A 31 -9.15 -13.35 30.72
C ARG A 31 -9.30 -12.11 29.86
N ILE A 32 -10.52 -11.73 29.54
CA ILE A 32 -10.81 -10.50 28.81
C ILE A 32 -10.33 -9.29 29.64
N ASN A 33 -10.66 -9.25 30.94
CA ASN A 33 -10.27 -8.15 31.82
C ASN A 33 -8.75 -8.10 32.04
N GLU A 34 -8.10 -9.24 32.18
CA GLU A 34 -6.63 -9.33 32.24
C GLU A 34 -6.00 -8.74 30.96
N ARG A 35 -6.47 -9.15 29.79
CA ARG A 35 -5.96 -8.67 28.50
C ARG A 35 -6.24 -7.17 28.29
N LYS A 36 -7.38 -6.66 28.74
CA LYS A 36 -7.68 -5.22 28.69
C LYS A 36 -6.67 -4.39 29.48
N SER A 37 -6.29 -4.84 30.67
CA SER A 37 -5.32 -4.13 31.48
C SER A 37 -3.90 -4.14 30.86
N GLU A 38 -3.57 -5.18 30.10
CA GLU A 38 -2.30 -5.23 29.34
C GLU A 38 -2.29 -4.27 28.14
N LEU A 39 -3.47 -3.97 27.58
CA LEU A 39 -3.60 -3.11 26.41
C LEU A 39 -3.49 -1.62 26.71
N GLU A 40 -3.53 -1.20 27.98
CA GLU A 40 -3.37 0.20 28.34
C GLU A 40 -2.07 0.77 27.76
N ASN A 41 -2.19 1.77 26.89
CA ASN A 41 -1.09 2.42 26.15
C ASN A 41 -0.39 1.54 25.09
N SER A 42 -0.99 0.45 24.68
CA SER A 42 -0.52 -0.37 23.55
C SER A 42 -0.81 0.32 22.21
N PRO A 43 -0.08 -0.04 21.13
CA PRO A 43 -0.39 0.45 19.77
C PRO A 43 -1.76 -0.04 19.31
N LEU A 44 -2.36 0.66 18.35
CA LEU A 44 -3.69 0.34 17.79
C LEU A 44 -3.76 -1.10 17.24
N THR A 45 -2.67 -1.62 16.71
CA THR A 45 -2.56 -3.00 16.23
C THR A 45 -2.86 -4.05 17.29
N ASP A 46 -2.49 -3.81 18.55
CA ASP A 46 -2.77 -4.76 19.63
C ASP A 46 -4.26 -4.77 20.00
N TYR A 47 -4.91 -3.59 20.00
CA TYR A 47 -6.36 -3.48 20.16
C TYR A 47 -7.10 -4.17 19.00
N GLN A 48 -6.62 -4.00 17.77
CA GLN A 48 -7.16 -4.64 16.58
C GLN A 48 -7.08 -6.17 16.69
N GLN A 49 -5.94 -6.71 17.10
CA GLN A 49 -5.77 -8.16 17.30
C GLN A 49 -6.70 -8.70 18.40
N PHE A 50 -6.82 -7.98 19.50
CA PHE A 50 -7.72 -8.37 20.57
C PHE A 50 -9.18 -8.31 20.14
N PHE A 51 -9.59 -7.27 19.42
CA PHE A 51 -10.92 -7.18 18.84
C PHE A 51 -11.23 -8.36 17.93
N MET A 52 -10.30 -8.73 17.04
CA MET A 52 -10.45 -9.92 16.20
C MET A 52 -10.57 -11.22 16.98
N GLN A 53 -9.84 -11.37 18.07
CA GLN A 53 -9.99 -12.54 18.95
C GLN A 53 -11.39 -12.61 19.54
N LEU A 54 -11.94 -11.50 20.03
CA LEU A 54 -13.30 -11.42 20.56
C LEU A 54 -14.36 -11.74 19.51
N VAL A 55 -14.17 -11.26 18.26
CA VAL A 55 -15.01 -11.60 17.12
C VAL A 55 -15.02 -13.10 16.87
N LEU A 56 -13.84 -13.71 16.73
CA LEU A 56 -13.69 -15.14 16.45
C LEU A 56 -14.24 -16.03 17.56
N MET A 57 -14.22 -15.56 18.81
CA MET A 57 -14.79 -16.27 19.95
C MET A 57 -16.29 -16.03 20.13
N GLY A 58 -16.91 -15.13 19.34
CA GLY A 58 -18.30 -14.73 19.53
C GLY A 58 -18.55 -14.05 20.89
N SER A 59 -17.57 -13.31 21.42
CA SER A 59 -17.56 -12.81 22.81
C SER A 59 -17.68 -11.30 22.90
N LEU A 60 -18.11 -10.62 21.84
CA LEU A 60 -18.25 -9.16 21.79
C LEU A 60 -19.24 -8.63 22.83
N ASP A 61 -20.29 -9.38 23.14
CA ASP A 61 -21.28 -8.99 24.17
C ASP A 61 -20.67 -9.00 25.58
N ILE A 62 -19.74 -9.91 25.85
CA ILE A 62 -19.06 -10.02 27.15
C ILE A 62 -18.06 -8.87 27.33
N ALA A 63 -17.46 -8.42 26.22
CA ALA A 63 -16.46 -7.34 26.19
C ALA A 63 -17.04 -6.06 25.58
N SER A 64 -18.24 -5.63 26.03
CA SER A 64 -18.95 -4.49 25.43
C SER A 64 -18.20 -3.17 25.45
N ASP A 65 -17.25 -3.00 26.36
CA ASP A 65 -16.36 -1.83 26.49
C ASP A 65 -15.22 -1.81 25.46
N ILE A 66 -14.99 -2.91 24.71
CA ILE A 66 -13.97 -2.94 23.64
C ILE A 66 -14.21 -1.86 22.58
N TRP A 67 -15.47 -1.51 22.34
CA TRP A 67 -15.84 -0.45 21.41
C TRP A 67 -15.35 0.92 21.85
N GLU A 68 -15.46 1.23 23.14
CA GLU A 68 -14.95 2.47 23.74
C GLU A 68 -13.42 2.48 23.78
N MET A 69 -12.80 1.33 24.07
CA MET A 69 -11.36 1.17 24.04
C MET A 69 -10.79 1.40 22.65
N LEU A 70 -11.40 0.82 21.60
CA LEU A 70 -11.00 1.04 20.22
C LEU A 70 -11.20 2.51 19.80
N ASN A 71 -12.33 3.13 20.14
CA ASN A 71 -12.54 4.55 19.87
C ASN A 71 -11.44 5.40 20.51
N SER A 72 -11.11 5.14 21.78
CA SER A 72 -10.05 5.88 22.48
C SER A 72 -8.67 5.64 21.86
N ALA A 73 -8.37 4.42 21.41
CA ALA A 73 -7.12 4.10 20.72
C ALA A 73 -7.03 4.78 19.35
N ILE A 74 -8.13 4.87 18.61
CA ILE A 74 -8.23 5.60 17.33
C ILE A 74 -7.93 7.09 17.56
N ASP A 75 -8.53 7.73 18.59
CA ASP A 75 -8.36 9.15 18.88
C ASP A 75 -6.90 9.57 19.10
N VAL A 76 -6.11 8.70 19.71
CA VAL A 76 -4.70 9.02 20.03
C VAL A 76 -3.73 8.59 18.91
N THR A 77 -4.20 7.79 17.96
CA THR A 77 -3.36 7.26 16.86
C THR A 77 -3.23 8.29 15.75
N THR A 78 -1.99 8.62 15.38
CA THR A 78 -1.65 9.44 14.21
C THR A 78 -0.96 8.64 13.10
N ASP A 79 -0.76 7.36 13.30
CA ASP A 79 -0.15 6.44 12.34
C ASP A 79 -1.19 6.05 11.27
N CYS A 80 -1.00 6.59 10.07
CA CYS A 80 -1.92 6.36 8.95
C CYS A 80 -1.96 4.89 8.49
N ASP A 81 -0.85 4.16 8.60
CA ASP A 81 -0.77 2.73 8.27
C ASP A 81 -1.71 1.92 9.18
N GLN A 82 -1.57 2.09 10.49
CA GLN A 82 -2.40 1.37 11.47
C GLN A 82 -3.89 1.71 11.32
N LEU A 83 -4.21 2.99 11.06
CA LEU A 83 -5.60 3.42 10.82
C LEU A 83 -6.18 2.81 9.55
N THR A 84 -5.38 2.72 8.48
CA THR A 84 -5.82 2.13 7.21
C THR A 84 -6.02 0.62 7.36
N GLU A 85 -5.11 -0.09 8.03
CA GLU A 85 -5.25 -1.52 8.30
C GLU A 85 -6.50 -1.82 9.14
N LEU A 86 -6.77 -1.00 10.16
CA LEU A 86 -8.00 -1.10 10.95
C LEU A 86 -9.25 -0.90 10.09
N LEU A 87 -9.25 0.10 9.22
CA LEU A 87 -10.37 0.36 8.30
C LEU A 87 -10.65 -0.82 7.38
N PHE A 88 -9.62 -1.39 6.75
CA PHE A 88 -9.76 -2.62 5.94
C PHE A 88 -10.42 -3.74 6.74
N LEU A 89 -9.96 -3.96 7.97
CA LEU A 89 -10.52 -4.98 8.84
C LEU A 89 -12.00 -4.71 9.13
N LEU A 90 -12.34 -3.51 9.61
CA LEU A 90 -13.69 -3.15 10.02
C LEU A 90 -14.69 -3.23 8.86
N ILE A 91 -14.30 -2.73 7.67
CA ILE A 91 -15.15 -2.77 6.48
C ILE A 91 -15.33 -4.19 5.98
N ARG A 92 -14.27 -5.01 5.97
CA ARG A 92 -14.38 -6.44 5.63
C ARG A 92 -15.30 -7.18 6.59
N LEU A 93 -15.19 -6.93 7.90
CA LEU A 93 -16.10 -7.51 8.88
C LEU A 93 -17.56 -7.10 8.64
N ARG A 94 -17.80 -5.88 8.17
CA ARG A 94 -19.14 -5.40 7.81
C ARG A 94 -19.72 -6.13 6.60
N HIS A 95 -18.87 -6.56 5.65
CA HIS A 95 -19.29 -7.31 4.46
C HIS A 95 -19.45 -8.82 4.69
N VAL A 96 -18.96 -9.33 5.81
CA VAL A 96 -19.20 -10.74 6.16
C VAL A 96 -20.66 -10.88 6.59
N GLU A 97 -21.45 -11.59 5.78
CA GLU A 97 -22.80 -12.03 6.14
C GLU A 97 -22.69 -13.05 7.27
N SER A 98 -22.69 -12.59 8.51
CA SER A 98 -22.54 -13.42 9.68
C SER A 98 -23.48 -12.93 10.77
N ASP A 99 -24.31 -13.83 11.29
CA ASP A 99 -25.16 -13.61 12.46
C ASP A 99 -24.38 -13.08 13.67
N LEU A 100 -23.04 -13.17 13.64
CA LEU A 100 -22.15 -12.70 14.69
C LEU A 100 -22.15 -11.15 14.85
N PHE A 101 -22.53 -10.42 13.81
CA PHE A 101 -22.48 -8.96 13.80
C PHE A 101 -23.83 -8.27 13.76
N ASP A 102 -24.94 -8.99 13.59
CA ASP A 102 -26.25 -8.38 13.41
C ASP A 102 -26.62 -7.39 14.53
N ASN A 103 -26.23 -7.71 15.77
CA ASN A 103 -26.46 -6.85 16.93
C ASN A 103 -25.43 -5.72 17.07
N HIS A 104 -24.34 -5.72 16.28
CA HIS A 104 -23.21 -4.78 16.41
C HIS A 104 -22.98 -3.91 15.18
N VAL A 105 -23.80 -4.04 14.15
CA VAL A 105 -23.65 -3.33 12.86
C VAL A 105 -23.55 -1.81 13.07
N GLU A 106 -24.45 -1.24 13.87
CA GLU A 106 -24.45 0.21 14.12
C GLU A 106 -23.17 0.68 14.82
N ARG A 107 -22.68 -0.08 15.79
CA ARG A 107 -21.41 0.23 16.48
C ARG A 107 -20.22 0.13 15.54
N LEU A 108 -20.23 -0.87 14.66
CA LEU A 108 -19.21 -1.05 13.65
C LEU A 108 -19.18 0.12 12.66
N GLU A 109 -20.35 0.59 12.20
CA GLU A 109 -20.44 1.75 11.30
C GLU A 109 -19.94 3.04 11.95
N ILE A 110 -20.23 3.24 13.24
CA ILE A 110 -19.72 4.39 14.01
C ILE A 110 -18.19 4.32 14.08
N LEU A 111 -17.64 3.14 14.36
CA LEU A 111 -16.21 2.93 14.49
C LEU A 111 -15.48 3.15 13.15
N VAL A 112 -16.04 2.65 12.04
CA VAL A 112 -15.52 2.89 10.69
C VAL A 112 -15.53 4.39 10.35
N ALA A 113 -16.64 5.07 10.63
CA ALA A 113 -16.74 6.51 10.39
C ALA A 113 -15.71 7.31 11.19
N HIS A 114 -15.50 6.92 12.44
CA HIS A 114 -14.52 7.53 13.33
C HIS A 114 -13.08 7.29 12.86
N ALA A 115 -12.73 6.04 12.55
CA ALA A 115 -11.41 5.68 12.03
C ALA A 115 -11.11 6.40 10.70
N TRP A 116 -12.11 6.55 9.81
CA TRP A 116 -11.96 7.33 8.59
C TRP A 116 -11.67 8.80 8.85
N GLN A 117 -12.42 9.43 9.76
CA GLN A 117 -12.20 10.83 10.14
C GLN A 117 -10.81 11.04 10.73
N GLN A 118 -10.37 10.12 11.61
CA GLN A 118 -9.06 10.19 12.22
C GLN A 118 -7.93 9.97 11.20
N LEU A 119 -8.10 9.04 10.25
CA LEU A 119 -7.17 8.87 9.14
C LEU A 119 -7.04 10.15 8.32
N MET A 120 -8.15 10.76 7.93
CA MET A 120 -8.15 12.02 7.18
C MET A 120 -7.53 13.17 7.99
N PHE A 121 -7.73 13.20 9.30
CA PHE A 121 -7.08 14.17 10.19
C PHE A 121 -5.57 13.96 10.26
N SER A 122 -5.12 12.72 10.32
CA SER A 122 -3.70 12.34 10.45
C SER A 122 -2.94 12.37 9.12
N LEU A 123 -3.62 12.31 7.99
CA LEU A 123 -3.01 12.25 6.66
C LEU A 123 -1.95 13.33 6.38
N PRO A 124 -2.07 14.59 6.85
CA PRO A 124 -1.01 15.59 6.69
C PRO A 124 0.35 15.18 7.25
N THR A 125 0.40 14.20 8.18
CA THR A 125 1.66 13.72 8.74
C THR A 125 2.56 13.03 7.71
N ILE A 126 2.00 12.54 6.58
CA ILE A 126 2.78 11.94 5.50
C ILE A 126 3.81 12.90 4.89
N SER A 127 3.60 14.22 5.02
CA SER A 127 4.56 15.23 4.56
C SER A 127 5.94 15.11 5.25
N LYS A 128 5.98 14.48 6.43
CA LYS A 128 7.20 14.25 7.21
C LYS A 128 7.74 12.83 7.11
N SER A 129 7.03 11.94 6.42
CA SER A 129 7.45 10.55 6.23
C SER A 129 8.43 10.41 5.06
N GLU A 130 9.13 9.28 5.00
CA GLU A 130 9.86 8.90 3.82
C GLU A 130 8.92 8.67 2.63
N LEU A 131 9.43 8.81 1.41
CA LEU A 131 8.63 8.66 0.20
C LEU A 131 7.92 7.31 0.13
N SER A 132 8.63 6.24 0.47
CA SER A 132 8.08 4.87 0.48
C SER A 132 6.86 4.72 1.37
N ASP A 133 6.93 5.28 2.57
CA ASP A 133 5.88 5.16 3.58
C ASP A 133 4.66 6.02 3.21
N GLY A 134 4.92 7.25 2.76
CA GLY A 134 3.85 8.13 2.28
C GLY A 134 3.12 7.55 1.07
N LEU A 135 3.84 6.96 0.10
CA LEU A 135 3.25 6.29 -1.06
C LEU A 135 2.44 5.05 -0.64
N LYS A 136 2.94 4.26 0.32
CA LYS A 136 2.22 3.10 0.85
C LYS A 136 0.87 3.52 1.42
N VAL A 137 0.83 4.57 2.24
CA VAL A 137 -0.43 5.10 2.81
C VAL A 137 -1.39 5.54 1.70
N LEU A 138 -0.92 6.33 0.73
CA LEU A 138 -1.76 6.80 -0.38
C LEU A 138 -2.33 5.65 -1.20
N LEU A 139 -1.53 4.62 -1.50
CA LEU A 139 -1.97 3.42 -2.21
C LEU A 139 -3.01 2.64 -1.41
N LEU A 140 -2.78 2.44 -0.12
CA LEU A 140 -3.74 1.73 0.74
C LEU A 140 -5.08 2.47 0.84
N VAL A 141 -5.06 3.81 0.95
CA VAL A 141 -6.30 4.61 0.95
C VAL A 141 -7.01 4.54 -0.40
N GLN A 142 -6.27 4.58 -1.51
CA GLN A 142 -6.81 4.42 -2.86
C GLN A 142 -7.45 3.03 -3.02
N GLU A 143 -6.75 1.97 -2.63
CA GLU A 143 -7.27 0.59 -2.66
C GLU A 143 -8.53 0.46 -1.82
N LEU A 144 -8.53 1.00 -0.61
CA LEU A 144 -9.69 1.00 0.28
C LEU A 144 -10.91 1.66 -0.37
N THR A 145 -10.71 2.84 -0.98
CA THR A 145 -11.80 3.58 -1.63
C THR A 145 -12.30 2.92 -2.90
N GLN A 146 -11.46 2.15 -3.61
CA GLN A 146 -11.84 1.41 -4.81
C GLN A 146 -12.49 0.06 -4.50
N GLU A 147 -11.92 -0.72 -3.56
CA GLU A 147 -12.45 -2.03 -3.17
C GLU A 147 -13.85 -1.92 -2.55
N PHE A 148 -14.08 -0.84 -1.80
CA PHE A 148 -15.33 -0.63 -1.07
C PHE A 148 -16.11 0.60 -1.54
N ASP A 149 -16.07 0.91 -2.84
CA ASP A 149 -16.70 2.12 -3.42
C ASP A 149 -18.17 2.28 -3.05
N GLU A 150 -18.94 1.19 -3.01
CA GLU A 150 -20.36 1.18 -2.61
C GLU A 150 -20.56 1.56 -1.14
N TYR A 151 -19.57 1.30 -0.29
CA TYR A 151 -19.61 1.65 1.13
C TYR A 151 -19.31 3.13 1.38
N PHE A 152 -18.42 3.71 0.57
CA PHE A 152 -17.96 5.09 0.74
C PHE A 152 -19.04 6.08 0.32
N LYS A 153 -19.62 6.76 1.33
CA LYS A 153 -20.58 7.86 1.11
C LYS A 153 -19.90 9.03 0.41
N ASP A 154 -20.66 9.82 -0.33
CA ASP A 154 -20.17 11.02 -1.03
C ASP A 154 -19.41 11.98 -0.09
N THR A 155 -19.87 12.12 1.17
CA THR A 155 -19.19 12.93 2.19
C THR A 155 -17.79 12.43 2.53
N TRP A 156 -17.54 11.13 2.50
CA TRP A 156 -16.24 10.55 2.77
C TRP A 156 -15.28 10.70 1.60
N LYS A 157 -15.81 10.52 0.38
CA LYS A 157 -15.07 10.79 -0.86
C LYS A 157 -14.68 12.28 -0.93
N SER A 158 -15.62 13.18 -0.63
CA SER A 158 -15.35 14.62 -0.57
C SER A 158 -14.24 14.95 0.43
N LEU A 159 -14.27 14.37 1.64
CA LEU A 159 -13.23 14.58 2.65
C LEU A 159 -11.86 14.11 2.17
N TRP A 160 -11.78 12.97 1.48
CA TRP A 160 -10.55 12.48 0.87
C TRP A 160 -9.97 13.47 -0.15
N ILE A 161 -10.82 13.94 -1.07
CA ILE A 161 -10.47 14.91 -2.09
C ILE A 161 -9.98 16.22 -1.45
N ASP A 162 -10.72 16.74 -0.46
CA ASP A 162 -10.36 17.96 0.25
C ASP A 162 -8.97 17.82 0.93
N ARG A 163 -8.66 16.62 1.46
CA ARG A 163 -7.36 16.37 2.07
C ARG A 163 -6.22 16.29 1.06
N LEU A 164 -6.46 15.64 -0.09
CA LEU A 164 -5.48 15.65 -1.19
C LEU A 164 -5.21 17.06 -1.71
N GLN A 165 -6.26 17.85 -1.93
CA GLN A 165 -6.14 19.25 -2.36
C GLN A 165 -5.38 20.10 -1.32
N TRP A 166 -5.68 19.89 -0.04
CA TRP A 166 -4.97 20.56 1.04
C TRP A 166 -3.48 20.20 1.06
N LEU A 167 -3.15 18.92 0.92
CA LEU A 167 -1.76 18.45 0.85
C LEU A 167 -0.99 19.08 -0.31
N VAL A 168 -1.60 19.13 -1.50
CA VAL A 168 -1.00 19.74 -2.69
C VAL A 168 -0.79 21.25 -2.51
N ALA A 169 -1.70 21.94 -1.83
CA ALA A 169 -1.66 23.39 -1.69
C ALA A 169 -0.79 23.88 -0.53
N HIS A 170 -0.71 23.14 0.56
CA HIS A 170 -0.12 23.60 1.82
C HIS A 170 0.89 22.61 2.42
N GLY A 171 0.94 21.37 1.92
CA GLY A 171 1.88 20.38 2.42
C GLY A 171 3.30 20.71 1.96
N GLU A 172 4.27 20.68 2.86
CA GLU A 172 5.69 20.68 2.53
C GLU A 172 6.06 19.25 2.05
N LEU A 173 5.50 18.84 0.92
CA LEU A 173 5.69 17.51 0.36
C LEU A 173 6.99 17.41 -0.42
N SER A 174 7.65 16.24 -0.35
CA SER A 174 8.66 15.87 -1.35
C SER A 174 8.03 15.85 -2.75
N ALA A 175 8.83 16.05 -3.79
CA ALA A 175 8.34 16.02 -5.17
C ALA A 175 7.55 14.73 -5.47
N GLY A 176 8.05 13.57 -5.03
CA GLY A 176 7.35 12.29 -5.20
C GLY A 176 5.96 12.29 -4.59
N LEU A 177 5.81 12.69 -3.33
CA LEU A 177 4.50 12.72 -2.67
C LEU A 177 3.56 13.77 -3.27
N LEU A 178 4.10 14.94 -3.68
CA LEU A 178 3.32 15.97 -4.36
C LEU A 178 2.68 15.41 -5.64
N TYR A 179 3.49 14.79 -6.50
CA TYR A 179 2.99 14.25 -7.76
C TYR A 179 2.15 12.97 -7.58
N ALA A 180 2.35 12.21 -6.52
CA ALA A 180 1.44 11.14 -6.11
C ALA A 180 0.04 11.70 -5.79
N CYS A 181 -0.05 12.73 -4.95
CA CYS A 181 -1.32 13.38 -4.63
C CYS A 181 -1.97 14.01 -5.88
N GLN A 182 -1.19 14.64 -6.75
CA GLN A 182 -1.71 15.21 -8.00
C GLN A 182 -2.23 14.13 -8.95
N SER A 183 -1.55 12.97 -9.06
CA SER A 183 -2.04 11.87 -9.90
C SER A 183 -3.36 11.29 -9.38
N LEU A 184 -3.51 11.15 -8.07
CA LEU A 184 -4.80 10.77 -7.45
C LEU A 184 -5.91 11.78 -7.76
N LEU A 185 -5.61 13.08 -7.69
CA LEU A 185 -6.59 14.12 -8.04
C LEU A 185 -6.95 14.13 -9.54
N VAL A 186 -6.04 13.71 -10.42
CA VAL A 186 -6.37 13.51 -11.83
C VAL A 186 -7.27 12.28 -12.01
N ASP A 187 -6.97 11.18 -11.34
CA ASP A 187 -7.80 9.95 -11.39
C ASP A 187 -9.22 10.20 -10.84
N LEU A 188 -9.34 11.15 -9.92
CA LEU A 188 -10.61 11.62 -9.38
C LEU A 188 -11.26 12.77 -10.20
N GLU A 189 -10.69 13.13 -11.36
CA GLU A 189 -11.18 14.16 -12.30
C GLU A 189 -11.12 15.60 -11.76
N TYR A 190 -10.30 15.89 -10.75
CA TYR A 190 -10.12 17.23 -10.18
C TYR A 190 -8.95 18.02 -10.79
N LEU A 191 -8.04 17.35 -11.47
CA LEU A 191 -6.91 17.94 -12.20
C LEU A 191 -6.80 17.35 -13.61
N HIS A 192 -6.13 18.08 -14.51
CA HIS A 192 -5.85 17.59 -15.85
C HIS A 192 -4.47 16.92 -15.91
N ALA A 193 -4.40 15.70 -16.44
CA ALA A 193 -3.16 14.96 -16.62
C ALA A 193 -2.10 15.76 -17.40
N SER A 194 -2.53 16.54 -18.43
CA SER A 194 -1.65 17.37 -19.25
C SER A 194 -0.87 18.41 -18.45
N ASP A 195 -1.47 18.96 -17.39
CA ASP A 195 -0.83 20.00 -16.59
C ASP A 195 0.21 19.39 -15.63
N VAL A 196 -0.13 18.25 -15.06
CA VAL A 196 0.78 17.47 -14.20
C VAL A 196 1.99 17.00 -15.00
N LEU A 197 1.79 16.43 -16.22
CA LEU A 197 2.87 15.97 -17.08
C LEU A 197 3.81 17.10 -17.53
N LYS A 198 3.27 18.28 -17.92
CA LYS A 198 4.08 19.46 -18.24
C LYS A 198 4.88 19.95 -17.04
N SER A 199 4.35 19.81 -15.85
CA SER A 199 5.06 20.16 -14.61
C SER A 199 6.24 19.22 -14.35
N ILE A 200 6.05 17.90 -14.54
CA ILE A 200 7.11 16.89 -14.44
C ILE A 200 8.18 17.12 -15.53
N GLU A 201 7.75 17.41 -16.77
CA GLU A 201 8.67 17.71 -17.88
C GLU A 201 9.61 18.85 -17.52
N ARG A 202 9.09 19.93 -16.93
CA ARG A 202 9.91 21.05 -16.48
C ARG A 202 10.91 20.68 -15.39
N LEU A 203 10.58 19.74 -14.48
CA LEU A 203 11.52 19.30 -13.45
C LEU A 203 12.81 18.73 -14.05
N PHE A 204 12.76 18.06 -15.18
CA PHE A 204 13.95 17.54 -15.87
C PHE A 204 14.94 18.63 -16.30
N ASP A 205 14.50 19.88 -16.42
CA ASP A 205 15.34 20.99 -16.83
C ASP A 205 16.14 21.60 -15.67
N TYR A 206 15.67 21.47 -14.42
CA TYR A 206 16.30 22.16 -13.29
C TYR A 206 16.46 21.30 -12.01
N ASP A 207 15.75 20.18 -11.87
CA ASP A 207 15.82 19.28 -10.70
C ASP A 207 15.50 17.83 -11.10
N GLU A 208 16.50 17.17 -11.65
CA GLU A 208 16.35 15.82 -12.22
C GLU A 208 16.00 14.77 -11.15
N GLU A 209 16.55 14.89 -9.93
CA GLU A 209 16.25 13.98 -8.82
C GLU A 209 14.75 14.05 -8.46
N SER A 210 14.22 15.27 -8.34
CA SER A 210 12.78 15.48 -8.13
C SER A 210 11.94 14.96 -9.30
N ALA A 211 12.42 15.05 -10.55
CA ALA A 211 11.72 14.51 -11.71
C ALA A 211 11.60 12.99 -11.66
N TYR A 212 12.68 12.26 -11.30
CA TYR A 212 12.62 10.81 -11.14
C TYR A 212 11.73 10.40 -9.97
N SER A 213 11.81 11.10 -8.84
CA SER A 213 10.94 10.87 -7.69
C SER A 213 9.46 11.07 -8.06
N ALA A 214 9.15 12.11 -8.83
CA ALA A 214 7.81 12.38 -9.35
C ALA A 214 7.33 11.27 -10.29
N LEU A 215 8.15 10.87 -11.26
CA LEU A 215 7.84 9.78 -12.20
C LEU A 215 7.58 8.47 -11.46
N PHE A 216 8.47 8.09 -10.54
CA PHE A 216 8.33 6.90 -9.74
C PHE A 216 6.98 6.88 -9.04
N SER A 217 6.63 7.99 -8.40
CA SER A 217 5.39 8.11 -7.64
C SER A 217 4.14 8.04 -8.52
N VAL A 218 4.15 8.74 -9.66
CA VAL A 218 3.03 8.69 -10.63
C VAL A 218 2.86 7.28 -11.19
N ILE A 219 3.94 6.62 -11.57
CA ILE A 219 3.88 5.25 -12.10
C ILE A 219 3.39 4.26 -11.03
N LYS A 220 3.80 4.47 -9.77
CA LYS A 220 3.40 3.60 -8.67
C LYS A 220 1.92 3.76 -8.31
N ILE A 221 1.42 5.00 -8.27
CA ILE A 221 0.02 5.33 -7.90
C ILE A 221 -0.93 5.09 -9.08
N SER A 222 -0.56 5.55 -10.28
CA SER A 222 -1.44 5.56 -11.46
C SER A 222 -0.74 4.97 -12.69
N PRO A 223 -0.39 3.67 -12.67
CA PRO A 223 0.36 3.04 -13.75
C PRO A 223 -0.35 3.10 -15.11
N HIS A 224 -1.68 3.29 -15.10
CA HIS A 224 -2.46 3.44 -16.32
C HIS A 224 -2.12 4.71 -17.13
N TRP A 225 -1.48 5.73 -16.52
CA TRP A 225 -1.01 6.93 -17.23
C TRP A 225 0.05 6.61 -18.30
N LEU A 226 0.74 5.50 -18.17
CA LEU A 226 1.65 4.99 -19.20
C LEU A 226 0.89 4.61 -20.49
N ARG A 227 -0.41 4.36 -20.42
CA ARG A 227 -1.25 3.87 -21.52
C ARG A 227 -2.25 4.92 -22.06
N ILE A 228 -2.31 6.12 -21.49
CA ILE A 228 -3.21 7.17 -21.97
C ILE A 228 -2.78 7.58 -23.39
N LYS A 229 -3.69 7.41 -24.36
CA LYS A 229 -3.41 7.62 -25.79
C LYS A 229 -3.70 9.04 -26.29
N GLU A 230 -4.43 9.86 -25.53
CA GLU A 230 -4.91 11.18 -25.95
C GLU A 230 -4.01 12.29 -25.42
N GLY A 231 -3.22 12.85 -26.31
CA GLY A 231 -2.59 14.20 -26.22
C GLY A 231 -1.45 14.39 -25.22
N ALA A 232 -1.42 13.66 -24.11
CA ALA A 232 -0.41 13.78 -23.06
C ALA A 232 -0.12 12.39 -22.47
N SER A 233 0.61 11.57 -23.18
CA SER A 233 1.07 10.27 -22.69
C SER A 233 2.38 10.45 -21.95
N LEU A 234 2.48 9.90 -20.73
CA LEU A 234 3.72 9.86 -19.96
C LEU A 234 4.87 9.22 -20.79
N ILE A 235 4.56 8.16 -21.56
CA ILE A 235 5.51 7.52 -22.47
C ILE A 235 5.96 8.47 -23.59
N THR A 236 5.07 9.28 -24.15
CA THR A 236 5.43 10.25 -25.21
C THR A 236 6.37 11.32 -24.63
N MET A 237 6.05 11.84 -23.45
CA MET A 237 6.89 12.82 -22.76
C MET A 237 8.28 12.24 -22.47
N LEU A 238 8.36 11.05 -21.86
CA LEU A 238 9.62 10.38 -21.58
C LEU A 238 10.42 10.07 -22.85
N ASN A 239 9.77 9.58 -23.90
CA ASN A 239 10.44 9.31 -25.18
C ASN A 239 11.04 10.58 -25.81
N LEU A 240 10.36 11.71 -25.72
CA LEU A 240 10.89 13.00 -26.19
C LEU A 240 12.07 13.46 -25.33
N GLN A 241 11.97 13.36 -24.02
CA GLN A 241 13.06 13.72 -23.11
C GLN A 241 14.31 12.86 -23.36
N LEU A 242 14.15 11.54 -23.41
CA LEU A 242 15.26 10.60 -23.66
C LEU A 242 15.94 10.84 -25.02
N ARG A 243 15.19 11.24 -26.05
CA ARG A 243 15.77 11.57 -27.38
C ARG A 243 16.54 12.87 -27.39
N ASN A 244 16.22 13.79 -26.50
CA ASN A 244 16.91 15.09 -26.39
C ASN A 244 18.19 15.00 -25.54
N TRP A 245 18.37 13.91 -24.78
CA TRP A 245 19.55 13.70 -23.97
C TRP A 245 20.74 13.26 -24.82
N GLY A 246 21.94 13.71 -24.44
CA GLY A 246 23.20 13.14 -24.96
C GLY A 246 23.47 11.76 -24.31
N ASP A 247 24.39 11.01 -24.93
CA ASP A 247 24.74 9.65 -24.48
C ASP A 247 25.18 9.61 -23.01
N GLU A 248 25.98 10.58 -22.57
CA GLU A 248 26.46 10.65 -21.18
C GLU A 248 25.31 10.74 -20.19
N ARG A 249 24.40 11.69 -20.36
CA ARG A 249 23.22 11.87 -19.50
C ARG A 249 22.31 10.64 -19.53
N PHE A 250 22.12 10.03 -20.71
CA PHE A 250 21.32 8.82 -20.82
C PHE A 250 21.92 7.65 -20.00
N PHE A 251 23.25 7.45 -20.08
CA PHE A 251 23.90 6.37 -19.33
C PHE A 251 23.88 6.62 -17.81
N GLU A 252 24.02 7.86 -17.37
CA GLU A 252 23.94 8.24 -15.96
C GLU A 252 22.53 7.97 -15.39
N SER A 253 21.49 8.23 -16.18
CA SER A 253 20.08 8.06 -15.78
C SER A 253 19.53 6.64 -15.92
N LEU A 254 20.29 5.75 -16.56
CA LEU A 254 19.82 4.40 -16.87
C LEU A 254 19.50 3.53 -15.65
N PRO A 255 20.24 3.61 -14.52
CA PRO A 255 19.91 2.87 -13.31
C PRO A 255 18.53 3.23 -12.75
N GLU A 256 18.22 4.53 -12.66
CA GLU A 256 16.93 5.04 -12.15
C GLU A 256 15.78 4.64 -13.07
N LEU A 257 15.97 4.77 -14.37
CA LEU A 257 14.98 4.33 -15.37
C LEU A 257 14.73 2.82 -15.27
N ARG A 258 15.77 2.00 -15.12
CA ARG A 258 15.61 0.56 -14.93
C ARG A 258 14.87 0.24 -13.66
N PHE A 259 15.22 0.88 -12.55
CA PHE A 259 14.51 0.72 -11.28
C PHE A 259 13.03 1.07 -11.44
N LEU A 260 12.73 2.18 -12.08
CA LEU A 260 11.38 2.66 -12.33
C LEU A 260 10.54 1.65 -13.12
N PHE A 261 11.06 1.15 -14.23
CA PHE A 261 10.36 0.16 -15.06
C PHE A 261 10.32 -1.25 -14.44
N SER A 262 11.24 -1.60 -13.55
CA SER A 262 11.23 -2.87 -12.83
C SER A 262 10.03 -3.02 -11.88
N GLN A 263 9.36 -1.93 -11.54
CA GLN A 263 8.16 -1.93 -10.70
C GLN A 263 6.88 -2.29 -11.46
N LEU A 264 6.96 -2.36 -12.80
CA LEU A 264 5.82 -2.66 -13.66
C LEU A 264 5.66 -4.16 -13.87
N ASP A 265 4.42 -4.59 -14.07
CA ASP A 265 4.17 -5.98 -14.45
C ASP A 265 4.66 -6.28 -15.90
N PRO A 266 5.01 -7.54 -16.22
CA PRO A 266 5.55 -7.91 -17.52
C PRO A 266 4.65 -7.55 -18.70
N LYS A 267 3.32 -7.63 -18.55
CA LYS A 267 2.35 -7.30 -19.61
C LYS A 267 2.34 -5.80 -19.89
N MET A 268 2.54 -4.99 -18.85
CA MET A 268 2.64 -3.56 -18.99
C MET A 268 3.93 -3.16 -19.69
N ILE A 269 5.06 -3.80 -19.35
CA ILE A 269 6.35 -3.59 -20.03
C ILE A 269 6.23 -3.93 -21.52
N GLU A 270 5.60 -5.06 -21.89
CA GLU A 270 5.38 -5.45 -23.28
C GLU A 270 4.53 -4.41 -24.03
N SER A 271 3.45 -3.93 -23.41
CA SER A 271 2.60 -2.88 -23.98
C SER A 271 3.38 -1.58 -24.21
N ILE A 272 4.19 -1.14 -23.22
CA ILE A 272 5.02 0.06 -23.31
C ILE A 272 6.07 -0.10 -24.44
N SER A 273 6.74 -1.23 -24.52
CA SER A 273 7.70 -1.54 -25.58
C SER A 273 7.07 -1.39 -26.97
N SER A 274 5.87 -1.95 -27.13
CA SER A 274 5.09 -1.83 -28.35
C SER A 274 4.75 -0.38 -28.71
N ASP A 275 4.33 0.41 -27.72
CA ASP A 275 3.99 1.82 -27.90
C ASP A 275 5.24 2.67 -28.23
N VAL A 276 6.38 2.42 -27.58
CA VAL A 276 7.66 3.11 -27.86
C VAL A 276 8.13 2.77 -29.28
N CYS A 277 8.07 1.52 -29.71
CA CYS A 277 8.43 1.12 -31.07
C CYS A 277 7.56 1.82 -32.10
N ARG A 278 6.26 1.91 -31.87
CA ARG A 278 5.33 2.62 -32.76
C ARG A 278 5.63 4.12 -32.81
N LEU A 279 5.92 4.76 -31.68
CA LEU A 279 6.26 6.19 -31.59
C LEU A 279 7.55 6.52 -32.36
N ASN A 280 8.51 5.60 -32.38
CA ASN A 280 9.79 5.79 -33.04
C ASN A 280 9.84 5.19 -34.46
N SER A 281 8.74 4.63 -34.96
CA SER A 281 8.68 3.91 -36.24
C SER A 281 9.75 2.80 -36.33
N TRP A 282 10.06 2.16 -35.21
CA TRP A 282 10.95 1.01 -35.16
C TRP A 282 10.14 -0.24 -35.54
N ASP A 283 10.72 -1.02 -36.44
CA ASP A 283 10.16 -2.34 -36.75
C ASP A 283 10.46 -3.25 -35.55
N MET A 284 9.41 -3.63 -34.84
CA MET A 284 9.54 -4.68 -33.83
C MET A 284 9.73 -5.98 -34.59
N GLY A 285 10.91 -6.24 -35.00
CA GLY A 285 11.30 -7.61 -35.29
C GLY A 285 11.13 -8.39 -34.00
N LEU A 286 10.05 -9.13 -33.88
CA LEU A 286 9.78 -10.08 -32.78
C LEU A 286 10.95 -11.08 -32.56
N GLU A 287 11.92 -11.08 -33.45
CA GLU A 287 13.14 -11.88 -33.41
C GLU A 287 14.10 -11.53 -32.23
N VAL A 288 13.95 -10.38 -31.55
CA VAL A 288 14.84 -10.01 -30.45
C VAL A 288 14.55 -10.82 -29.18
N PHE A 289 13.33 -11.34 -29.02
CA PHE A 289 12.95 -12.16 -27.87
C PHE A 289 12.95 -13.66 -28.15
N ASP A 290 12.93 -14.06 -29.44
CA ASP A 290 13.09 -15.45 -29.90
C ASP A 290 14.55 -15.75 -30.34
N ALA A 291 15.51 -14.91 -29.95
CA ALA A 291 16.91 -15.27 -30.09
C ALA A 291 17.12 -16.55 -29.28
N GLU A 292 17.24 -17.68 -29.95
CA GLU A 292 17.68 -18.94 -29.35
C GLU A 292 18.92 -18.64 -28.53
N ILE A 293 18.73 -18.55 -27.19
CA ILE A 293 19.83 -18.33 -26.28
C ILE A 293 20.74 -19.55 -26.45
N SER A 294 21.87 -19.35 -27.07
CA SER A 294 22.82 -20.45 -27.32
C SER A 294 23.26 -21.03 -25.97
N GLU A 295 23.51 -22.34 -25.95
CA GLU A 295 24.00 -23.03 -24.75
C GLU A 295 25.25 -22.33 -24.15
N ALA A 296 26.10 -21.77 -25.01
CA ALA A 296 27.27 -20.98 -24.62
C ALA A 296 26.88 -19.65 -23.90
N GLN A 297 25.76 -19.01 -24.25
CA GLN A 297 25.26 -17.82 -23.59
C GLN A 297 24.65 -18.14 -22.23
N ILE A 298 23.96 -19.28 -22.11
CA ILE A 298 23.43 -19.79 -20.83
C ILE A 298 24.57 -20.07 -19.86
N ILE A 299 25.62 -20.77 -20.31
CA ILE A 299 26.80 -21.08 -19.49
C ILE A 299 27.50 -19.78 -19.05
N LYS A 300 27.63 -18.78 -19.95
CA LYS A 300 28.21 -17.49 -19.63
C LYS A 300 27.37 -16.70 -18.63
N ALA A 301 26.05 -16.73 -18.75
CA ALA A 301 25.13 -16.09 -17.82
C ALA A 301 25.19 -16.74 -16.43
N GLN A 302 25.23 -18.08 -16.35
CA GLN A 302 25.36 -18.81 -15.10
C GLN A 302 26.70 -18.52 -14.41
N LYS A 303 27.79 -18.43 -15.18
CA LYS A 303 29.10 -18.07 -14.65
C LYS A 303 29.10 -16.65 -14.08
N LEU A 304 28.52 -15.68 -14.82
CA LEU A 304 28.38 -14.29 -14.37
C LEU A 304 27.51 -14.19 -13.12
N GLN A 305 26.42 -14.94 -13.05
CA GLN A 305 25.57 -15.02 -11.87
C GLN A 305 26.36 -15.55 -10.66
N GLY A 306 27.17 -16.59 -10.84
CA GLY A 306 28.05 -17.12 -9.80
C GLY A 306 29.06 -16.06 -9.29
N GLU A 307 29.70 -15.34 -10.20
CA GLU A 307 30.66 -14.28 -9.88
C GLU A 307 29.98 -13.12 -9.12
N ILE A 308 28.75 -12.73 -9.50
CA ILE A 308 27.95 -11.71 -8.80
C ILE A 308 27.60 -12.17 -7.39
N VAL A 309 27.10 -13.41 -7.23
CA VAL A 309 26.76 -13.99 -5.92
C VAL A 309 27.98 -14.01 -5.01
N GLU A 310 29.13 -14.47 -5.51
CA GLU A 310 30.36 -14.50 -4.74
C GLU A 310 30.82 -13.10 -4.33
N HIS A 311 30.69 -12.11 -5.20
CA HIS A 311 31.04 -10.73 -4.91
C HIS A 311 30.11 -10.09 -3.87
N LEU A 312 28.80 -10.40 -3.93
CA LEU A 312 27.81 -9.95 -2.93
C LEU A 312 28.09 -10.57 -1.55
N LEU A 313 28.43 -11.86 -1.51
CA LEU A 313 28.81 -12.56 -0.26
C LEU A 313 30.08 -11.97 0.36
N GLN A 314 31.10 -11.68 -0.44
CA GLN A 314 32.35 -11.06 0.02
C GLN A 314 32.11 -9.64 0.60
N ARG A 315 31.10 -8.94 0.15
CA ARG A 315 30.71 -7.62 0.64
C ARG A 315 29.70 -7.64 1.78
N GLY A 316 29.32 -8.82 2.29
CA GLY A 316 28.34 -8.95 3.37
C GLY A 316 26.88 -8.72 2.95
N LEU A 317 26.61 -8.68 1.65
CA LEU A 317 25.28 -8.43 1.07
C LEU A 317 24.51 -9.73 0.73
N GLY A 318 24.83 -10.84 1.40
CA GLY A 318 24.22 -12.15 1.15
C GLY A 318 22.70 -12.20 1.32
N HIS A 319 22.12 -11.27 2.07
CA HIS A 319 20.67 -11.16 2.23
C HIS A 319 19.93 -10.73 0.94
N TRP A 320 20.63 -10.16 -0.06
CA TRP A 320 20.07 -9.78 -1.34
C TRP A 320 19.93 -10.94 -2.34
N ILE A 321 20.50 -12.12 -2.00
CA ILE A 321 20.50 -13.28 -2.87
C ILE A 321 19.23 -14.13 -2.70
N ASN A 322 18.55 -13.99 -1.56
CA ASN A 322 17.37 -14.79 -1.17
C ASN A 322 16.05 -14.00 -1.10
N SER A 323 16.02 -12.79 -1.64
CA SER A 323 14.81 -11.96 -1.71
C SER A 323 14.06 -12.12 -3.03
#